data_ab79b6322271e247d407b97cb48d2c3a
#
_entry.id   ab79b6322271e247d407b97cb48d2c3a
#
_cell.length_a   1.000
_cell.length_b   1.000
_cell.length_c   1.000
_cell.angle_alpha   90.00
_cell.angle_beta   90.00
_cell.angle_gamma   90.00
#
_symmetry.space_group_name_H-M   'P 1'
#
loop_
_entity.id
_entity.type
_entity.pdbx_description
1 polymer ?
#
loop_
_entity_poly.entity_id
_entity_poly.type
_entity_poly.pdbx_seq_one_letter_code
_entity_poly.pdbx_strand_id
1 'polypeptide(L)'
;MLNEQFARTELLFGADGMAKLQKARVAVFGIGGVGGHVVEALARSGVGTLDLIDNDRVSVTNLNRQIIATHKTIGQYKVDAAEERIHEICPDIRVIKHRCFFLPDNADAFDFTLYDYVVDAIDTVSGKLAIIAKAKEAGVPVISSMGAGNKLDPTAFKVTDISKTKADPLARVMRYELKKRGISGVKVVYSEELPRKIDEDTMKSVMARERKNQAQENADDKAGAGSIKQIDEQDLTALTEEESEEAAEKTGSGKRTIPGSNAFVPSVAGLIIAGEVLKDLCRMA
;
A
#
# COMPACT_ATOMS: atom_id res chain seq x y z
N MET A 1 -11.97 26.94 11.44
CA MET A 1 -11.38 27.76 10.35
C MET A 1 -10.59 26.81 9.50
N LEU A 2 -10.78 26.86 8.16
CA LEU A 2 -9.93 26.09 7.25
C LEU A 2 -8.47 26.53 7.46
N ASN A 3 -7.57 25.58 7.59
CA ASN A 3 -6.16 25.85 7.80
C ASN A 3 -5.58 26.49 6.52
N GLU A 4 -4.85 27.60 6.63
CA GLU A 4 -4.25 28.32 5.48
C GLU A 4 -3.45 27.42 4.54
N GLN A 5 -2.87 26.33 5.05
CA GLN A 5 -2.11 25.37 4.25
C GLN A 5 -2.96 24.73 3.13
N PHE A 6 -4.28 24.67 3.26
CA PHE A 6 -5.17 24.09 2.27
C PHE A 6 -5.87 25.12 1.36
N ALA A 7 -5.55 26.41 1.49
CA ALA A 7 -6.22 27.47 0.73
C ALA A 7 -6.18 27.24 -0.81
N ARG A 8 -5.06 26.74 -1.34
CA ARG A 8 -4.95 26.41 -2.78
C ARG A 8 -5.75 25.16 -3.17
N THR A 9 -5.88 24.20 -2.28
CA THR A 9 -6.72 23.01 -2.46
C THR A 9 -8.20 23.41 -2.45
N GLU A 10 -8.59 24.34 -1.57
CA GLU A 10 -9.94 24.89 -1.50
C GLU A 10 -10.37 25.61 -2.79
N LEU A 11 -9.45 26.29 -3.48
CA LEU A 11 -9.76 26.88 -4.79
C LEU A 11 -10.21 25.85 -5.83
N LEU A 12 -9.79 24.58 -5.69
CA LEU A 12 -10.16 23.49 -6.61
C LEU A 12 -11.41 22.73 -6.14
N PHE A 13 -11.52 22.45 -4.85
CA PHE A 13 -12.58 21.60 -4.30
C PHE A 13 -13.73 22.40 -3.67
N GLY A 14 -13.55 23.70 -3.45
CA GLY A 14 -14.49 24.54 -2.75
C GLY A 14 -14.55 24.28 -1.25
N ALA A 15 -15.20 25.17 -0.50
CA ALA A 15 -15.34 25.03 0.96
C ALA A 15 -16.11 23.75 1.35
N ASP A 16 -17.16 23.39 0.61
CA ASP A 16 -17.93 22.17 0.85
C ASP A 16 -17.11 20.89 0.61
N GLY A 17 -16.28 20.88 -0.44
CA GLY A 17 -15.34 19.80 -0.70
C GLY A 17 -14.33 19.64 0.43
N MET A 18 -13.73 20.74 0.88
CA MET A 18 -12.80 20.72 2.00
C MET A 18 -13.46 20.25 3.30
N ALA A 19 -14.70 20.66 3.58
CA ALA A 19 -15.43 20.19 4.74
C ALA A 19 -15.72 18.68 4.70
N LYS A 20 -15.96 18.10 3.49
CA LYS A 20 -16.08 16.65 3.32
C LYS A 20 -14.76 15.95 3.57
N LEU A 21 -13.65 16.43 2.99
CA LEU A 21 -12.32 15.84 3.17
C LEU A 21 -11.91 15.84 4.65
N GLN A 22 -12.14 16.92 5.39
CA GLN A 22 -11.82 17.01 6.82
C GLN A 22 -12.60 16.02 7.69
N LYS A 23 -13.78 15.59 7.26
CA LYS A 23 -14.60 14.59 7.96
C LYS A 23 -14.30 13.17 7.51
N ALA A 24 -13.72 13.01 6.33
CA ALA A 24 -13.52 11.71 5.72
C ALA A 24 -12.51 10.87 6.50
N ARG A 25 -12.80 9.57 6.56
CA ARG A 25 -11.92 8.51 7.07
C ARG A 25 -11.55 7.57 5.93
N VAL A 26 -10.28 7.52 5.58
CA VAL A 26 -9.75 6.71 4.48
C VAL A 26 -8.84 5.64 5.03
N ALA A 27 -9.10 4.37 4.68
CA ALA A 27 -8.22 3.25 4.99
C ALA A 27 -7.26 3.00 3.83
N VAL A 28 -5.96 2.92 4.12
CA VAL A 28 -4.91 2.61 3.14
C VAL A 28 -4.22 1.32 3.54
N PHE A 29 -4.46 0.27 2.77
CA PHE A 29 -3.84 -1.03 2.93
C PHE A 29 -2.55 -1.09 2.11
N GLY A 30 -1.41 -1.25 2.80
CA GLY A 30 -0.06 -1.23 2.23
C GLY A 30 0.55 0.19 2.15
N ILE A 31 1.59 0.44 2.95
CA ILE A 31 2.30 1.74 3.04
C ILE A 31 3.67 1.62 2.34
N GLY A 32 3.64 1.03 1.15
CA GLY A 32 4.83 0.84 0.32
C GLY A 32 5.07 1.99 -0.68
N GLY A 33 5.65 1.65 -1.83
CA GLY A 33 5.97 2.61 -2.90
C GLY A 33 4.75 3.31 -3.51
N VAL A 34 3.59 2.64 -3.55
CA VAL A 34 2.32 3.21 -4.01
C VAL A 34 1.58 3.85 -2.84
N GLY A 35 1.25 3.07 -1.80
CA GLY A 35 0.42 3.53 -0.70
C GLY A 35 1.03 4.66 0.12
N GLY A 36 2.36 4.70 0.28
CA GLY A 36 3.04 5.83 0.92
C GLY A 36 2.77 7.16 0.22
N HIS A 37 2.74 7.19 -1.13
CA HIS A 37 2.42 8.39 -1.90
C HIS A 37 0.92 8.71 -1.90
N VAL A 38 0.05 7.69 -1.75
CA VAL A 38 -1.38 7.92 -1.48
C VAL A 38 -1.54 8.67 -0.16
N VAL A 39 -0.96 8.15 0.92
CA VAL A 39 -1.02 8.74 2.26
C VAL A 39 -0.51 10.19 2.26
N GLU A 40 0.66 10.42 1.64
CA GLU A 40 1.25 11.75 1.49
C GLU A 40 0.28 12.74 0.82
N ALA A 41 -0.33 12.34 -0.30
CA ALA A 41 -1.24 13.21 -1.05
C ALA A 41 -2.54 13.46 -0.31
N LEU A 42 -3.11 12.45 0.36
CA LEU A 42 -4.32 12.59 1.18
C LEU A 42 -4.10 13.53 2.36
N ALA A 43 -2.96 13.40 3.05
CA ALA A 43 -2.58 14.28 4.15
C ALA A 43 -2.43 15.74 3.69
N ARG A 44 -1.76 15.96 2.55
CA ARG A 44 -1.60 17.30 1.94
C ARG A 44 -2.90 17.90 1.39
N SER A 45 -3.94 17.10 1.28
CA SER A 45 -5.26 17.53 0.80
C SER A 45 -6.29 17.72 1.92
N GLY A 46 -5.90 17.47 3.18
CA GLY A 46 -6.75 17.73 4.34
C GLY A 46 -7.77 16.64 4.66
N VAL A 47 -7.50 15.37 4.31
CA VAL A 47 -8.30 14.23 4.77
C VAL A 47 -8.15 14.10 6.29
N GLY A 48 -9.29 14.07 7.01
CA GLY A 48 -9.29 14.20 8.46
C GLY A 48 -8.84 12.97 9.24
N THR A 49 -9.07 11.76 8.70
CA THR A 49 -8.65 10.51 9.37
C THR A 49 -8.05 9.54 8.37
N LEU A 50 -6.90 8.98 8.70
CA LEU A 50 -6.21 7.98 7.90
C LEU A 50 -5.97 6.72 8.75
N ASP A 51 -6.53 5.60 8.30
CA ASP A 51 -6.17 4.27 8.81
C ASP A 51 -5.03 3.70 7.97
N LEU A 52 -3.92 3.37 8.60
CA LEU A 52 -2.71 2.88 7.95
C LEU A 52 -2.51 1.42 8.31
N ILE A 53 -2.54 0.53 7.31
CA ILE A 53 -2.45 -0.91 7.50
C ILE A 53 -1.19 -1.42 6.80
N ASP A 54 -0.17 -1.79 7.57
CA ASP A 54 1.09 -2.39 7.08
C ASP A 54 1.83 -3.02 8.27
N ASN A 55 2.46 -4.19 8.09
CA ASN A 55 3.24 -4.87 9.13
C ASN A 55 4.74 -4.68 8.98
N ASP A 56 5.20 -4.18 7.85
CA ASP A 56 6.63 -4.12 7.54
C ASP A 56 7.35 -3.00 8.30
N ARG A 57 8.65 -3.19 8.41
CA ARG A 57 9.60 -2.13 8.79
C ARG A 57 10.21 -1.50 7.55
N VAL A 58 10.68 -0.28 7.70
CA VAL A 58 11.45 0.42 6.67
C VAL A 58 12.81 -0.25 6.56
N SER A 59 13.16 -0.70 5.36
CA SER A 59 14.48 -1.29 5.04
C SER A 59 15.28 -0.41 4.08
N VAL A 60 16.59 -0.66 4.00
CA VAL A 60 17.50 0.05 3.08
C VAL A 60 17.01 -0.07 1.62
N THR A 61 16.45 -1.22 1.23
CA THR A 61 15.96 -1.46 -0.13
C THR A 61 14.69 -0.67 -0.46
N ASN A 62 14.05 -0.04 0.52
CA ASN A 62 12.88 0.81 0.33
C ASN A 62 13.25 2.26 -0.04
N LEU A 63 14.47 2.70 0.27
CA LEU A 63 14.93 4.09 0.06
C LEU A 63 14.78 4.58 -1.38
N ASN A 64 14.82 3.67 -2.34
CA ASN A 64 14.75 4.02 -3.76
C ASN A 64 13.36 4.44 -4.25
N ARG A 65 12.26 4.15 -3.46
CA ARG A 65 10.89 4.35 -3.96
C ARG A 65 9.80 4.65 -2.92
N GLN A 66 10.08 4.43 -1.63
CA GLN A 66 9.07 4.67 -0.58
C GLN A 66 9.31 6.02 0.07
N ILE A 67 8.32 6.91 0.02
CA ILE A 67 8.45 8.29 0.49
C ILE A 67 8.75 8.42 1.99
N ILE A 68 8.30 7.44 2.78
CA ILE A 68 8.54 7.36 4.21
C ILE A 68 9.94 6.80 4.56
N ALA A 69 10.60 6.19 3.56
CA ALA A 69 11.90 5.56 3.77
C ALA A 69 13.03 6.58 3.63
N THR A 70 13.73 6.82 4.71
CA THR A 70 14.95 7.65 4.80
C THR A 70 15.97 6.93 5.68
N HIS A 71 17.23 7.37 5.67
CA HIS A 71 18.22 6.81 6.60
C HIS A 71 17.84 6.96 8.08
N LYS A 72 16.97 7.93 8.41
CA LYS A 72 16.48 8.14 9.78
C LYS A 72 15.37 7.17 10.19
N THR A 73 14.62 6.65 9.22
CA THR A 73 13.45 5.80 9.48
C THR A 73 13.72 4.32 9.29
N ILE A 74 14.92 3.92 8.85
CA ILE A 74 15.31 2.49 8.74
C ILE A 74 15.08 1.79 10.08
N GLY A 75 14.41 0.62 10.05
CA GLY A 75 14.06 -0.17 11.23
C GLY A 75 12.74 0.23 11.90
N GLN A 76 12.19 1.43 11.65
CA GLN A 76 10.87 1.81 12.16
C GLN A 76 9.76 1.03 11.43
N TYR A 77 8.63 0.77 12.11
CA TYR A 77 7.45 0.30 11.40
C TYR A 77 6.99 1.34 10.37
N LYS A 78 6.60 0.89 9.18
CA LYS A 78 6.17 1.80 8.10
C LYS A 78 5.00 2.70 8.53
N VAL A 79 4.05 2.15 9.29
CA VAL A 79 2.91 2.93 9.79
C VAL A 79 3.31 4.01 10.79
N ASP A 80 4.40 3.81 11.57
CA ASP A 80 4.91 4.81 12.51
C ASP A 80 5.65 5.93 11.77
N ALA A 81 6.54 5.56 10.85
CA ALA A 81 7.22 6.53 9.99
C ALA A 81 6.24 7.37 9.14
N ALA A 82 5.13 6.75 8.70
CA ALA A 82 4.08 7.45 8.00
C ALA A 82 3.29 8.40 8.91
N GLU A 83 2.97 8.01 10.15
CA GLU A 83 2.31 8.89 11.13
C GLU A 83 3.15 10.12 11.45
N GLU A 84 4.45 9.93 11.75
CA GLU A 84 5.38 11.04 12.00
C GLU A 84 5.35 12.03 10.82
N ARG A 85 5.46 11.51 9.59
CA ARG A 85 5.43 12.33 8.39
C ARG A 85 4.09 13.04 8.17
N ILE A 86 2.97 12.38 8.44
CA ILE A 86 1.63 12.98 8.37
C ILE A 86 1.54 14.16 9.34
N HIS A 87 2.00 14.00 10.58
CA HIS A 87 1.94 15.03 11.58
C HIS A 87 2.90 16.20 11.31
N GLU A 88 4.03 15.96 10.61
CA GLU A 88 4.87 17.04 10.07
C GLU A 88 4.17 17.87 8.98
N ILE A 89 3.24 17.24 8.22
CA ILE A 89 2.45 17.91 7.18
C ILE A 89 1.24 18.61 7.79
N CYS A 90 0.46 17.90 8.61
CA CYS A 90 -0.74 18.40 9.25
C CYS A 90 -0.97 17.69 10.59
N PRO A 91 -0.67 18.36 11.72
CA PRO A 91 -0.78 17.77 13.06
C PRO A 91 -2.20 17.37 13.45
N ASP A 92 -3.22 17.97 12.82
CA ASP A 92 -4.62 17.76 13.17
C ASP A 92 -5.21 16.47 12.55
N ILE A 93 -4.50 15.80 11.64
CA ILE A 93 -4.97 14.55 11.04
C ILE A 93 -4.93 13.44 12.07
N ARG A 94 -6.07 12.77 12.25
CA ARG A 94 -6.12 11.57 13.08
C ARG A 94 -5.56 10.37 12.33
N VAL A 95 -4.51 9.76 12.89
CA VAL A 95 -3.90 8.53 12.34
C VAL A 95 -4.27 7.35 13.22
N ILE A 96 -4.74 6.27 12.59
CA ILE A 96 -5.05 5.00 13.25
C ILE A 96 -4.14 3.94 12.60
N LYS A 97 -3.25 3.35 13.41
CA LYS A 97 -2.24 2.41 12.92
C LYS A 97 -2.65 0.97 13.18
N HIS A 98 -2.52 0.13 12.16
CA HIS A 98 -2.72 -1.31 12.24
C HIS A 98 -1.42 -1.99 11.79
N ARG A 99 -0.59 -2.41 12.76
CA ARG A 99 0.67 -3.12 12.52
C ARG A 99 0.38 -4.61 12.28
N CYS A 100 -0.23 -4.92 11.15
CA CYS A 100 -0.57 -6.29 10.81
C CYS A 100 -0.48 -6.53 9.31
N PHE A 101 -0.19 -7.76 8.94
CA PHE A 101 -0.31 -8.23 7.57
C PHE A 101 -1.79 -8.55 7.29
N PHE A 102 -2.38 -7.90 6.30
CA PHE A 102 -3.79 -8.11 5.98
C PHE A 102 -3.97 -9.35 5.10
N LEU A 103 -4.72 -10.30 5.61
CA LEU A 103 -5.08 -11.56 4.95
C LEU A 103 -6.59 -11.81 5.05
N PRO A 104 -7.15 -12.75 4.26
CA PRO A 104 -8.56 -13.15 4.40
C PRO A 104 -8.94 -13.57 5.82
N ASP A 105 -8.03 -14.24 6.55
CA ASP A 105 -8.27 -14.82 7.86
C ASP A 105 -8.41 -13.76 8.97
N ASN A 106 -7.88 -12.56 8.78
CA ASN A 106 -8.03 -11.45 9.74
C ASN A 106 -8.92 -10.32 9.22
N ALA A 107 -9.56 -10.50 8.06
CA ALA A 107 -10.39 -9.46 7.44
C ALA A 107 -11.60 -9.06 8.32
N ASP A 108 -12.14 -10.00 9.11
CA ASP A 108 -13.28 -9.76 10.01
C ASP A 108 -12.91 -8.93 11.26
N ALA A 109 -11.62 -8.72 11.52
CA ALA A 109 -11.17 -7.80 12.57
C ALA A 109 -11.31 -6.32 12.17
N PHE A 110 -11.61 -6.04 10.90
CA PHE A 110 -11.77 -4.69 10.36
C PHE A 110 -13.24 -4.39 10.08
N ASP A 111 -13.77 -3.37 10.71
CA ASP A 111 -15.11 -2.85 10.40
C ASP A 111 -15.03 -1.87 9.22
N PHE A 112 -15.26 -2.38 8.02
CA PHE A 112 -15.21 -1.57 6.80
C PHE A 112 -16.29 -0.49 6.74
N THR A 113 -17.38 -0.60 7.51
CA THR A 113 -18.45 0.41 7.55
C THR A 113 -18.01 1.75 8.16
N LEU A 114 -16.86 1.75 8.85
CA LEU A 114 -16.28 2.95 9.44
C LEU A 114 -15.52 3.83 8.43
N TYR A 115 -15.28 3.34 7.21
CA TYR A 115 -14.51 4.04 6.20
C TYR A 115 -15.42 4.75 5.18
N ASP A 116 -15.05 5.95 4.78
CA ASP A 116 -15.65 6.64 3.65
C ASP A 116 -15.01 6.22 2.31
N TYR A 117 -13.78 5.69 2.37
CA TYR A 117 -13.08 5.17 1.21
C TYR A 117 -12.01 4.14 1.60
N VAL A 118 -11.79 3.16 0.73
CA VAL A 118 -10.77 2.13 0.90
C VAL A 118 -9.78 2.17 -0.26
N VAL A 119 -8.49 2.21 0.06
CA VAL A 119 -7.39 2.11 -0.90
C VAL A 119 -6.66 0.80 -0.69
N ASP A 120 -6.60 -0.01 -1.74
CA ASP A 120 -5.82 -1.24 -1.78
C ASP A 120 -4.51 -1.00 -2.55
N ALA A 121 -3.39 -0.96 -1.83
CA ALA A 121 -2.04 -0.81 -2.37
C ALA A 121 -1.10 -1.94 -1.91
N ILE A 122 -1.63 -3.08 -1.45
CA ILE A 122 -0.84 -4.28 -1.14
C ILE A 122 -0.48 -5.04 -2.41
N ASP A 123 0.40 -6.03 -2.32
CA ASP A 123 0.89 -6.83 -3.46
C ASP A 123 0.32 -8.26 -3.51
N THR A 124 -0.27 -8.76 -2.43
CA THR A 124 -0.82 -10.12 -2.33
C THR A 124 -2.21 -10.22 -2.95
N VAL A 125 -2.40 -11.18 -3.87
CA VAL A 125 -3.69 -11.38 -4.56
C VAL A 125 -4.81 -11.74 -3.60
N SER A 126 -4.57 -12.63 -2.63
CA SER A 126 -5.58 -13.04 -1.64
C SER A 126 -6.05 -11.86 -0.79
N GLY A 127 -5.11 -11.06 -0.28
CA GLY A 127 -5.42 -9.86 0.49
C GLY A 127 -6.21 -8.84 -0.34
N LYS A 128 -5.80 -8.54 -1.58
CA LYS A 128 -6.54 -7.65 -2.50
C LYS A 128 -7.99 -8.10 -2.70
N LEU A 129 -8.19 -9.39 -2.92
CA LEU A 129 -9.53 -9.95 -3.09
C LEU A 129 -10.38 -9.78 -1.84
N ALA A 130 -9.81 -10.00 -0.64
CA ALA A 130 -10.49 -9.84 0.62
C ALA A 130 -10.84 -8.36 0.89
N ILE A 131 -9.90 -7.42 0.68
CA ILE A 131 -10.16 -5.97 0.81
C ILE A 131 -11.31 -5.55 -0.09
N ILE A 132 -11.26 -5.92 -1.38
CA ILE A 132 -12.29 -5.54 -2.35
C ILE A 132 -13.64 -6.16 -1.98
N ALA A 133 -13.68 -7.44 -1.58
CA ALA A 133 -14.90 -8.12 -1.18
C ALA A 133 -15.54 -7.45 0.04
N LYS A 134 -14.76 -7.19 1.09
CA LYS A 134 -15.23 -6.53 2.32
C LYS A 134 -15.71 -5.10 2.09
N ALA A 135 -14.98 -4.32 1.27
CA ALA A 135 -15.42 -2.98 0.92
C ALA A 135 -16.75 -3.00 0.15
N LYS A 136 -16.92 -3.93 -0.80
CA LYS A 136 -18.18 -4.10 -1.56
C LYS A 136 -19.33 -4.56 -0.68
N GLU A 137 -19.08 -5.49 0.24
CA GLU A 137 -20.06 -5.97 1.23
C GLU A 137 -20.54 -4.83 2.13
N ALA A 138 -19.62 -3.97 2.59
CA ALA A 138 -19.92 -2.78 3.40
C ALA A 138 -20.53 -1.61 2.59
N GLY A 139 -20.58 -1.70 1.26
CA GLY A 139 -21.06 -0.59 0.41
C GLY A 139 -20.09 0.60 0.32
N VAL A 140 -18.83 0.40 0.70
CA VAL A 140 -17.79 1.43 0.73
C VAL A 140 -17.05 1.47 -0.61
N PRO A 141 -16.81 2.65 -1.20
CA PRO A 141 -16.02 2.78 -2.41
C PRO A 141 -14.58 2.30 -2.20
N VAL A 142 -14.07 1.57 -3.20
CA VAL A 142 -12.72 1.02 -3.17
C VAL A 142 -11.98 1.28 -4.48
N ILE A 143 -10.70 1.63 -4.38
CA ILE A 143 -9.77 1.71 -5.50
C ILE A 143 -8.56 0.81 -5.24
N SER A 144 -8.18 0.02 -6.24
CA SER A 144 -7.08 -0.94 -6.10
C SER A 144 -5.95 -0.63 -7.10
N SER A 145 -4.73 -0.61 -6.59
CA SER A 145 -3.52 -0.53 -7.41
C SER A 145 -3.22 -1.87 -8.05
N MET A 146 -2.99 -1.88 -9.36
CA MET A 146 -2.48 -3.06 -10.06
C MET A 146 -0.94 -3.01 -10.11
N GLY A 147 -0.32 -3.81 -10.99
CA GLY A 147 1.13 -3.97 -11.02
C GLY A 147 1.90 -2.70 -11.37
N ALA A 148 2.74 -2.21 -10.45
CA ALA A 148 3.66 -1.08 -10.68
C ALA A 148 5.13 -1.52 -10.84
N GLY A 149 5.44 -2.79 -10.66
CA GLY A 149 6.81 -3.33 -10.79
C GLY A 149 7.24 -3.58 -12.24
N ASN A 150 8.55 -3.56 -12.47
CA ASN A 150 9.20 -3.82 -13.77
C ASN A 150 8.78 -2.86 -14.88
N LYS A 151 8.51 -1.59 -14.55
CA LYS A 151 8.01 -0.56 -15.47
C LYS A 151 8.86 0.70 -15.39
N LEU A 152 8.89 1.48 -16.48
CA LEU A 152 9.65 2.72 -16.59
C LEU A 152 8.79 3.90 -17.06
N ASP A 153 7.60 3.65 -17.62
CA ASP A 153 6.73 4.72 -18.10
C ASP A 153 5.61 5.02 -17.09
N PRO A 154 5.73 6.09 -16.30
CA PRO A 154 4.70 6.50 -15.37
C PRO A 154 3.47 7.11 -16.07
N THR A 155 3.60 7.50 -17.36
CA THR A 155 2.49 8.09 -18.13
C THR A 155 1.53 7.05 -18.70
N ALA A 156 1.91 5.76 -18.67
CA ALA A 156 1.09 4.65 -19.13
C ALA A 156 0.00 4.22 -18.13
N PHE A 157 -0.09 4.86 -16.95
CA PHE A 157 -1.15 4.56 -15.98
C PHE A 157 -2.52 5.06 -16.46
N LYS A 158 -3.53 4.22 -16.22
CA LYS A 158 -4.95 4.49 -16.49
C LYS A 158 -5.79 4.19 -15.26
N VAL A 159 -6.85 4.97 -15.10
CA VAL A 159 -7.94 4.69 -14.16
C VAL A 159 -9.09 4.09 -14.94
N THR A 160 -9.57 2.92 -14.51
CA THR A 160 -10.68 2.25 -15.17
C THR A 160 -11.35 1.21 -14.27
N ASP A 161 -12.42 0.61 -14.76
CA ASP A 161 -12.97 -0.62 -14.18
C ASP A 161 -12.04 -1.81 -14.47
N ILE A 162 -11.89 -2.72 -13.50
CA ILE A 162 -11.03 -3.91 -13.62
C ILE A 162 -11.35 -4.73 -14.89
N SER A 163 -12.61 -4.77 -15.31
CA SER A 163 -13.04 -5.52 -16.49
C SER A 163 -12.47 -4.98 -17.80
N LYS A 164 -12.05 -3.72 -17.83
CA LYS A 164 -11.52 -3.03 -19.02
C LYS A 164 -9.99 -3.00 -19.08
N THR A 165 -9.30 -3.57 -18.08
CA THR A 165 -7.83 -3.57 -18.02
C THR A 165 -7.19 -4.43 -19.11
N LYS A 166 -5.97 -4.05 -19.53
CA LYS A 166 -5.17 -4.72 -20.57
C LYS A 166 -3.74 -4.89 -20.07
N ALA A 167 -2.94 -5.71 -20.73
CA ALA A 167 -1.49 -5.81 -20.62
C ALA A 167 -0.91 -6.14 -19.21
N ASP A 168 -1.58 -5.78 -18.13
CA ASP A 168 -1.09 -5.97 -16.75
C ASP A 168 -1.37 -7.40 -16.25
N PRO A 169 -0.33 -8.19 -15.87
CA PRO A 169 -0.50 -9.56 -15.40
C PRO A 169 -1.31 -9.67 -14.10
N LEU A 170 -1.09 -8.76 -13.13
CA LEU A 170 -1.82 -8.75 -11.87
C LEU A 170 -3.30 -8.41 -12.13
N ALA A 171 -3.57 -7.39 -12.93
CA ALA A 171 -4.95 -7.06 -13.30
C ALA A 171 -5.67 -8.21 -14.00
N ARG A 172 -4.96 -9.01 -14.81
CA ARG A 172 -5.53 -10.21 -15.44
C ARG A 172 -5.98 -11.25 -14.41
N VAL A 173 -5.14 -11.52 -13.40
CA VAL A 173 -5.47 -12.45 -12.32
C VAL A 173 -6.64 -11.90 -11.49
N MET A 174 -6.56 -10.65 -11.06
CA MET A 174 -7.61 -10.00 -10.27
C MET A 174 -8.96 -10.00 -10.99
N ARG A 175 -8.99 -9.67 -12.29
CA ARG A 175 -10.21 -9.69 -13.11
C ARG A 175 -10.85 -11.08 -13.17
N TYR A 176 -10.03 -12.13 -13.34
CA TYR A 176 -10.51 -13.50 -13.36
C TYR A 176 -11.09 -13.90 -11.99
N GLU A 177 -10.37 -13.65 -10.92
CA GLU A 177 -10.77 -14.05 -9.58
C GLU A 177 -11.98 -13.26 -9.05
N LEU A 178 -12.08 -11.96 -9.35
CA LEU A 178 -13.25 -11.14 -9.01
C LEU A 178 -14.50 -11.59 -9.80
N LYS A 179 -14.35 -11.88 -11.09
CA LYS A 179 -15.46 -12.42 -11.92
C LYS A 179 -15.97 -13.74 -11.35
N LYS A 180 -15.08 -14.65 -10.94
CA LYS A 180 -15.43 -15.95 -10.33
C LYS A 180 -16.26 -15.77 -9.04
N ARG A 181 -16.03 -14.68 -8.30
CA ARG A 181 -16.75 -14.33 -7.06
C ARG A 181 -17.99 -13.45 -7.31
N GLY A 182 -18.33 -13.15 -8.55
CA GLY A 182 -19.47 -12.28 -8.89
C GLY A 182 -19.25 -10.82 -8.53
N ILE A 183 -18.01 -10.39 -8.25
CA ILE A 183 -17.68 -9.01 -7.90
C ILE A 183 -17.36 -8.22 -9.17
N SER A 184 -18.06 -7.09 -9.36
CA SER A 184 -17.92 -6.19 -10.51
C SER A 184 -17.83 -4.72 -10.06
N GLY A 185 -17.58 -3.81 -11.00
CA GLY A 185 -17.54 -2.38 -10.71
C GLY A 185 -16.38 -1.98 -9.79
N VAL A 186 -15.20 -2.57 -9.97
CA VAL A 186 -14.01 -2.27 -9.16
C VAL A 186 -13.12 -1.27 -9.89
N LYS A 187 -12.98 -0.06 -9.32
CA LYS A 187 -12.08 0.97 -9.82
C LYS A 187 -10.63 0.56 -9.56
N VAL A 188 -9.79 0.63 -10.59
CA VAL A 188 -8.36 0.29 -10.48
C VAL A 188 -7.48 1.32 -11.17
N VAL A 189 -6.25 1.43 -10.66
CA VAL A 189 -5.14 2.09 -11.35
C VAL A 189 -4.20 1.01 -11.85
N TYR A 190 -3.97 0.97 -13.16
CA TYR A 190 -3.12 -0.02 -13.82
C TYR A 190 -2.31 0.64 -14.94
N SER A 191 -1.20 0.05 -15.31
CA SER A 191 -0.37 0.54 -16.42
C SER A 191 -0.56 -0.31 -17.66
N GLU A 192 -0.66 0.32 -18.83
CA GLU A 192 -0.67 -0.35 -20.13
C GLU A 192 0.74 -0.76 -20.61
N GLU A 193 1.79 -0.33 -19.91
CA GLU A 193 3.15 -0.79 -20.15
C GLU A 193 3.30 -2.26 -19.77
N LEU A 194 3.84 -3.06 -20.69
CA LEU A 194 4.21 -4.44 -20.40
C LEU A 194 5.40 -4.50 -19.43
N PRO A 195 5.34 -5.35 -18.38
CA PRO A 195 6.47 -5.51 -17.48
C PRO A 195 7.74 -5.92 -18.22
N ARG A 196 8.84 -5.25 -17.93
CA ARG A 196 10.15 -5.57 -18.52
C ARG A 196 10.65 -6.92 -17.98
N LYS A 197 11.25 -7.69 -18.85
CA LYS A 197 12.00 -8.89 -18.43
C LYS A 197 13.28 -8.46 -17.73
N ILE A 198 13.50 -8.99 -16.54
CA ILE A 198 14.74 -8.79 -15.80
C ILE A 198 15.71 -9.88 -16.22
N ASP A 199 16.96 -9.50 -16.46
CA ASP A 199 18.04 -10.42 -16.71
C ASP A 199 18.31 -11.33 -15.49
N GLU A 200 18.44 -12.64 -15.72
CA GLU A 200 18.55 -13.62 -14.63
C GLU A 200 19.81 -13.43 -13.79
N ASP A 201 20.92 -13.04 -14.40
CA ASP A 201 22.19 -12.87 -13.67
C ASP A 201 22.13 -11.60 -12.80
N THR A 202 21.55 -10.54 -13.32
CA THR A 202 21.24 -9.33 -12.55
C THR A 202 20.33 -9.67 -11.37
N MET A 203 19.26 -10.45 -11.58
CA MET A 203 18.34 -10.86 -10.52
C MET A 203 19.05 -11.66 -9.43
N LYS A 204 19.84 -12.68 -9.81
CA LYS A 204 20.62 -13.49 -8.86
C LYS A 204 21.59 -12.64 -8.04
N SER A 205 22.27 -11.69 -8.68
CA SER A 205 23.19 -10.77 -8.01
C SER A 205 22.50 -9.86 -6.99
N VAL A 206 21.33 -9.31 -7.33
CA VAL A 206 20.56 -8.46 -6.42
C VAL A 206 20.03 -9.28 -5.24
N MET A 207 19.42 -10.45 -5.49
CA MET A 207 18.90 -11.32 -4.43
C MET A 207 20.01 -11.78 -3.46
N ALA A 208 21.22 -12.07 -3.97
CA ALA A 208 22.35 -12.44 -3.13
C ALA A 208 22.80 -11.28 -2.21
N ARG A 209 22.73 -10.03 -2.70
CA ARG A 209 23.02 -8.83 -1.88
C ARG A 209 21.95 -8.57 -0.83
N GLU A 210 20.68 -8.71 -1.18
CA GLU A 210 19.57 -8.52 -0.22
C GLU A 210 19.62 -9.55 0.90
N ARG A 211 19.88 -10.83 0.60
CA ARG A 211 20.05 -11.87 1.64
C ARG A 211 21.22 -11.58 2.58
N LYS A 212 22.34 -11.04 2.08
CA LYS A 212 23.48 -10.64 2.93
C LYS A 212 23.10 -9.49 3.85
N ASN A 213 22.36 -8.48 3.34
CA ASN A 213 21.94 -7.35 4.14
C ASN A 213 20.95 -7.76 5.23
N GLN A 214 19.95 -8.59 4.92
CA GLN A 214 19.01 -9.14 5.90
C GLN A 214 19.70 -9.96 6.98
N ALA A 215 20.70 -10.79 6.61
CA ALA A 215 21.46 -11.56 7.57
C ALA A 215 22.28 -10.66 8.50
N GLN A 216 22.75 -9.51 8.01
CA GLN A 216 23.50 -8.54 8.79
C GLN A 216 22.60 -7.72 9.72
N GLU A 217 21.45 -7.27 9.24
CA GLU A 217 20.43 -6.59 10.06
C GLU A 217 19.96 -7.48 11.22
N ASN A 218 19.67 -8.76 10.95
CA ASN A 218 19.29 -9.73 12.00
C ASN A 218 20.44 -10.06 12.98
N ALA A 219 21.70 -9.94 12.57
CA ALA A 219 22.85 -10.15 13.46
C ALA A 219 23.08 -8.92 14.37
N ASP A 220 22.88 -7.72 13.84
CA ASP A 220 23.02 -6.46 14.57
C ASP A 220 21.87 -6.29 15.58
N ASP A 221 20.64 -6.68 15.25
CA ASP A 221 19.50 -6.71 16.19
C ASP A 221 19.74 -7.68 17.36
N LYS A 222 20.32 -8.85 17.09
CA LYS A 222 20.70 -9.81 18.14
C LYS A 222 21.87 -9.32 19.02
N ALA A 223 22.79 -8.55 18.48
CA ALA A 223 23.90 -7.97 19.23
C ALA A 223 23.44 -6.77 20.09
N GLY A 224 22.43 -6.01 19.64
CA GLY A 224 21.82 -4.91 20.39
C GLY A 224 20.88 -5.33 21.51
N ALA A 225 20.34 -6.55 21.47
CA ALA A 225 19.38 -7.10 22.46
C ALA A 225 20.03 -7.59 23.78
N GLY A 226 21.29 -7.29 24.02
CA GLY A 226 22.06 -7.70 25.20
C GLY A 226 21.66 -7.05 26.54
N SER A 227 20.51 -6.42 26.68
CA SER A 227 20.03 -5.94 27.97
C SER A 227 18.54 -5.52 27.98
N ILE A 228 17.61 -6.40 27.70
CA ILE A 228 16.25 -6.33 28.27
C ILE A 228 15.63 -7.73 28.15
N LYS A 229 15.50 -8.40 29.29
CA LYS A 229 14.61 -9.55 29.42
C LYS A 229 13.18 -9.04 29.38
N GLN A 230 12.36 -9.50 28.44
CA GLN A 230 10.96 -9.84 28.73
C GLN A 230 10.19 -10.37 27.51
N ILE A 231 9.67 -11.59 27.67
CA ILE A 231 8.36 -12.11 27.34
C ILE A 231 8.01 -12.31 25.85
N ASP A 232 8.08 -13.60 25.47
CA ASP A 232 7.22 -14.35 24.54
C ASP A 232 6.65 -13.65 23.26
N GLU A 233 7.54 -13.24 22.36
CA GLU A 233 7.20 -13.02 20.94
C GLU A 233 7.69 -14.16 20.02
N GLN A 234 8.31 -15.19 20.55
CA GLN A 234 8.93 -16.25 19.74
C GLN A 234 7.93 -17.24 19.14
N ASP A 235 6.71 -17.34 19.67
CA ASP A 235 5.69 -18.27 19.13
C ASP A 235 4.86 -17.68 17.98
N LEU A 236 4.86 -16.36 17.79
CA LEU A 236 4.06 -15.72 16.73
C LEU A 236 4.81 -15.55 15.40
N THR A 237 6.15 -15.38 15.45
CA THR A 237 6.97 -15.20 14.24
C THR A 237 7.29 -16.50 13.52
N ALA A 238 7.41 -17.61 14.22
CA ALA A 238 7.65 -18.94 13.63
C ALA A 238 6.45 -19.42 12.81
N LEU A 239 5.23 -19.14 13.27
CA LEU A 239 3.99 -19.52 12.57
C LEU A 239 3.78 -18.73 11.26
N THR A 240 4.24 -17.47 11.20
CA THR A 240 4.06 -16.62 10.02
C THR A 240 5.03 -16.91 8.88
N GLU A 241 6.23 -17.44 9.16
CA GLU A 241 7.19 -17.83 8.12
C GLU A 241 6.83 -19.18 7.48
N GLU A 242 6.42 -20.17 8.26
CA GLU A 242 5.96 -21.48 7.76
C GLU A 242 4.66 -21.36 6.94
N GLU A 243 3.68 -20.56 7.38
CA GLU A 243 2.44 -20.32 6.64
C GLU A 243 2.66 -19.54 5.35
N SER A 244 3.64 -18.64 5.29
CA SER A 244 4.00 -17.91 4.07
C SER A 244 4.72 -18.81 3.06
N GLU A 245 5.47 -19.81 3.51
CA GLU A 245 6.11 -20.80 2.65
C GLU A 245 5.11 -21.86 2.14
N GLU A 246 4.18 -22.33 2.97
CA GLU A 246 3.12 -23.26 2.55
C GLU A 246 2.12 -22.63 1.56
N ALA A 247 1.81 -21.35 1.71
CA ALA A 247 0.97 -20.62 0.75
C ALA A 247 1.66 -20.43 -0.61
N ALA A 248 2.99 -20.32 -0.63
CA ALA A 248 3.78 -20.23 -1.86
C ALA A 248 3.91 -21.57 -2.58
N GLU A 249 3.96 -22.70 -1.86
CA GLU A 249 3.99 -24.04 -2.47
C GLU A 249 2.65 -24.47 -3.09
N LYS A 250 1.52 -24.07 -2.50
CA LYS A 250 0.17 -24.43 -2.99
C LYS A 250 -0.25 -23.71 -4.28
N THR A 251 0.45 -22.63 -4.68
CA THR A 251 0.16 -21.88 -5.92
C THR A 251 1.00 -22.30 -7.14
N GLY A 252 1.84 -23.32 -7.04
CA GLY A 252 2.43 -24.04 -8.20
C GLY A 252 3.16 -23.18 -9.22
N SER A 253 3.94 -22.16 -8.81
CA SER A 253 4.80 -21.44 -9.72
C SER A 253 6.12 -21.07 -9.10
N GLY A 254 7.14 -21.42 -9.85
CA GLY A 254 8.52 -21.30 -9.51
C GLY A 254 9.00 -19.96 -8.99
N LYS A 255 10.16 -20.02 -8.33
CA LYS A 255 11.09 -18.96 -7.87
C LYS A 255 10.45 -17.59 -7.64
N ARG A 256 10.31 -17.21 -6.38
CA ARG A 256 9.94 -15.87 -5.93
C ARG A 256 10.88 -14.85 -6.60
N THR A 257 10.37 -14.10 -7.56
CA THR A 257 11.11 -13.05 -8.27
C THR A 257 10.80 -11.71 -7.63
N ILE A 258 11.81 -11.00 -7.18
CA ILE A 258 11.67 -9.62 -6.68
C ILE A 258 11.46 -8.70 -7.89
N PRO A 259 10.34 -7.97 -7.97
CA PRO A 259 10.13 -7.05 -9.08
C PRO A 259 11.07 -5.84 -8.99
N GLY A 260 11.65 -5.44 -10.10
CA GLY A 260 12.37 -4.17 -10.20
C GLY A 260 11.43 -2.98 -9.96
N SER A 261 11.93 -1.94 -9.30
CA SER A 261 11.16 -0.73 -9.03
C SER A 261 12.04 0.52 -9.01
N ASN A 262 11.43 1.67 -9.15
CA ASN A 262 12.06 2.98 -9.19
C ASN A 262 11.25 4.03 -8.43
N ALA A 263 11.79 5.26 -8.30
CA ALA A 263 11.16 6.31 -7.51
C ALA A 263 9.89 6.92 -8.15
N PHE A 264 9.70 6.81 -9.45
CA PHE A 264 8.68 7.58 -10.16
C PHE A 264 7.47 6.76 -10.60
N VAL A 265 7.60 5.49 -10.96
CA VAL A 265 6.44 4.68 -11.41
C VAL A 265 5.45 4.42 -10.27
N PRO A 266 5.84 3.83 -9.12
CA PRO A 266 4.88 3.60 -8.04
C PRO A 266 4.37 4.90 -7.41
N SER A 267 5.19 5.97 -7.38
CA SER A 267 4.76 7.27 -6.84
C SER A 267 3.63 7.88 -7.66
N VAL A 268 3.76 7.87 -8.99
CA VAL A 268 2.72 8.40 -9.89
C VAL A 268 1.43 7.57 -9.76
N ALA A 269 1.52 6.24 -9.65
CA ALA A 269 0.35 5.42 -9.37
C ALA A 269 -0.34 5.85 -8.06
N GLY A 270 0.43 6.06 -7.00
CA GLY A 270 -0.11 6.53 -5.71
C GLY A 270 -0.77 7.89 -5.78
N LEU A 271 -0.15 8.85 -6.49
CA LEU A 271 -0.71 10.18 -6.68
C LEU A 271 -2.01 10.16 -7.50
N ILE A 272 -2.09 9.31 -8.54
CA ILE A 272 -3.33 9.11 -9.32
C ILE A 272 -4.42 8.53 -8.42
N ILE A 273 -4.12 7.50 -7.62
CA ILE A 273 -5.08 6.92 -6.67
C ILE A 273 -5.62 7.97 -5.71
N ALA A 274 -4.73 8.75 -5.09
CA ALA A 274 -5.14 9.80 -4.16
C ALA A 274 -6.05 10.84 -4.85
N GLY A 275 -5.71 11.26 -6.06
CA GLY A 275 -6.53 12.18 -6.85
C GLY A 275 -7.94 11.63 -7.12
N GLU A 276 -8.08 10.33 -7.43
CA GLU A 276 -9.37 9.67 -7.60
C GLU A 276 -10.17 9.60 -6.29
N VAL A 277 -9.50 9.25 -5.17
CA VAL A 277 -10.14 9.26 -3.84
C VAL A 277 -10.70 10.64 -3.49
N LEU A 278 -9.91 11.70 -3.69
CA LEU A 278 -10.33 13.08 -3.39
C LEU A 278 -11.54 13.50 -4.26
N LYS A 279 -11.49 13.20 -5.56
CA LYS A 279 -12.61 13.50 -6.48
C LYS A 279 -13.88 12.76 -6.08
N ASP A 280 -13.79 11.48 -5.76
CA ASP A 280 -14.94 10.67 -5.36
C ASP A 280 -15.54 11.17 -4.02
N LEU A 281 -14.71 11.47 -3.00
CA LEU A 281 -15.16 12.01 -1.71
C LEU A 281 -15.85 13.36 -1.87
N CYS A 282 -15.34 14.21 -2.76
CA CYS A 282 -15.95 15.51 -3.06
C CYS A 282 -17.12 15.39 -4.05
N ARG A 283 -17.37 14.23 -4.67
CA ARG A 283 -18.37 14.01 -5.72
C ARG A 283 -18.15 14.95 -6.92
N MET A 284 -16.90 15.10 -7.33
CA MET A 284 -16.54 15.83 -8.54
C MET A 284 -16.60 14.88 -9.75
N ALA A 285 -17.15 15.35 -10.85
CA ALA A 285 -17.24 14.62 -12.10
C ALA A 285 -15.86 14.51 -12.79
#